data_b1b0fc68105d8cb3536dd423ad3608a7
#
_entry.id   b1b0fc68105d8cb3536dd423ad3608a7
#
_cell.length_a   1.000
_cell.length_b   1.000
_cell.length_c   1.000
_cell.angle_alpha   90.00
_cell.angle_beta   90.00
_cell.angle_gamma   90.00
#
_symmetry.space_group_name_H-M   'P 1'
#
loop_
_entity.id
_entity.type
_entity.pdbx_description
1 polymer ?
#
loop_
_entity_poly.entity_id
_entity_poly.type
_entity_poly.pdbx_seq_one_letter_code
_entity_poly.pdbx_strand_id
1 'polypeptide(L)'
;MKETILKIENISKQYRLGLVGTGTLSHDLNRFWYRIRGKEDPYLKVGAVNKRSAKAKEDYVWALQDINFEVEKGEVLGIIGKNGAGKSTLLKILSRVTSPTTGSIKTKGRIASLLEVGTGFHPELTGKENIYLNGAILGMTKAEISVKIDEIIEFSGCEMYIDTPVKRYSSGMRVRLAFAVAAHLEPDILVI
;
A
#
# COMPACT_ATOMS: atom_id res chain seq x y z
N MET A 1 -11.61 -28.01 -4.74
CA MET A 1 -12.06 -26.77 -4.05
C MET A 1 -11.07 -25.69 -4.42
N LYS A 2 -11.55 -24.54 -4.88
CA LYS A 2 -10.68 -23.39 -5.15
C LYS A 2 -10.17 -22.84 -3.81
N GLU A 3 -8.92 -22.44 -3.75
CA GLU A 3 -8.27 -21.97 -2.53
C GLU A 3 -8.42 -20.45 -2.40
N THR A 4 -9.03 -19.96 -1.31
CA THR A 4 -9.08 -18.53 -0.99
C THR A 4 -7.68 -18.05 -0.57
N ILE A 5 -7.13 -17.09 -1.31
CA ILE A 5 -5.81 -16.50 -1.04
C ILE A 5 -5.90 -15.13 -0.37
N LEU A 6 -7.02 -14.43 -0.53
CA LEU A 6 -7.29 -13.14 0.11
C LEU A 6 -8.71 -13.14 0.66
N LYS A 7 -8.86 -12.79 1.94
CA LYS A 7 -10.15 -12.60 2.59
C LYS A 7 -10.18 -11.27 3.32
N ILE A 8 -11.19 -10.46 3.02
CA ILE A 8 -11.43 -9.15 3.61
C ILE A 8 -12.73 -9.23 4.40
N GLU A 9 -12.65 -8.87 5.68
CA GLU A 9 -13.75 -8.94 6.63
C GLU A 9 -13.97 -7.59 7.30
N ASN A 10 -15.11 -6.95 7.02
CA ASN A 10 -15.63 -5.72 7.64
C ASN A 10 -14.62 -4.55 7.61
N ILE A 11 -13.86 -4.41 6.51
CA ILE A 11 -12.87 -3.35 6.37
C ILE A 11 -13.54 -1.99 6.26
N SER A 12 -13.22 -1.12 7.21
CA SER A 12 -13.57 0.29 7.15
C SER A 12 -12.35 1.18 7.35
N LYS A 13 -12.33 2.34 6.70
CA LYS A 13 -11.26 3.34 6.85
C LYS A 13 -11.83 4.72 7.03
N GLN A 14 -11.50 5.33 8.15
CA GLN A 14 -11.86 6.69 8.50
C GLN A 14 -10.62 7.59 8.47
N TYR A 15 -10.76 8.78 7.94
CA TYR A 15 -9.75 9.83 7.99
C TYR A 15 -10.28 11.04 8.75
N ARG A 16 -9.41 11.70 9.51
CA ARG A 16 -9.71 12.98 10.12
C ARG A 16 -9.47 14.10 9.10
N LEU A 17 -10.41 15.03 9.01
CA LEU A 17 -10.28 16.24 8.21
C LEU A 17 -9.63 17.36 9.05
N GLY A 18 -8.90 18.26 8.40
CA GLY A 18 -8.24 19.38 9.06
C GLY A 18 -6.74 19.19 9.26
N LEU A 19 -6.09 20.18 9.85
CA LEU A 19 -4.65 20.17 10.12
C LEU A 19 -4.31 19.09 11.15
N VAL A 20 -3.33 18.26 10.85
CA VAL A 20 -2.69 17.34 11.79
C VAL A 20 -1.82 18.20 12.71
N GLY A 21 -2.40 18.70 13.77
CA GLY A 21 -1.67 19.52 14.73
C GLY A 21 -2.57 19.88 15.90
N THR A 22 -2.12 19.61 17.11
CA THR A 22 -2.79 19.89 18.39
C THR A 22 -4.16 19.21 18.55
N GLY A 23 -4.24 17.92 18.18
CA GLY A 23 -5.31 17.08 18.69
C GLY A 23 -5.22 17.10 20.20
N THR A 24 -6.26 17.51 20.85
CA THR A 24 -6.35 17.56 22.29
C THR A 24 -5.93 16.20 22.86
N LEU A 25 -4.93 16.17 23.73
CA LEU A 25 -4.53 15.00 24.50
C LEU A 25 -5.75 14.28 25.12
N SER A 26 -6.84 15.03 25.35
CA SER A 26 -8.12 14.52 25.80
C SER A 26 -8.79 13.51 24.84
N HIS A 27 -8.65 13.65 23.52
CA HIS A 27 -9.23 12.71 22.55
C HIS A 27 -8.46 11.39 22.52
N ASP A 28 -7.13 11.44 22.61
CA ASP A 28 -6.29 10.25 22.65
C ASP A 28 -6.43 9.51 24.00
N LEU A 29 -6.54 10.27 25.11
CA LEU A 29 -6.82 9.72 26.42
C LEU A 29 -8.20 9.04 26.45
N ASN A 30 -9.21 9.65 25.82
CA ASN A 30 -10.55 9.12 25.75
C ASN A 30 -10.60 7.81 24.93
N ARG A 31 -9.93 7.75 23.77
CA ARG A 31 -9.76 6.52 22.99
C ARG A 31 -9.07 5.42 23.79
N PHE A 32 -7.99 5.76 24.49
CA PHE A 32 -7.26 4.83 25.34
C PHE A 32 -8.15 4.26 26.46
N TRP A 33 -8.95 5.10 27.12
CA TRP A 33 -9.89 4.68 28.15
C TRP A 33 -11.01 3.78 27.65
N TYR A 34 -11.57 4.07 26.47
CA TYR A 34 -12.57 3.21 25.83
C TYR A 34 -12.00 1.86 25.44
N ARG A 35 -10.76 1.84 24.91
CA ARG A 35 -10.06 0.61 24.52
C ARG A 35 -9.75 -0.29 25.73
N ILE A 36 -9.31 0.27 26.85
CA ILE A 36 -9.07 -0.48 28.10
C ILE A 36 -10.37 -1.08 28.65
N ARG A 37 -11.51 -0.38 28.49
CA ARG A 37 -12.81 -0.85 28.96
C ARG A 37 -13.50 -1.82 27.98
N GLY A 38 -12.86 -2.23 26.90
CA GLY A 38 -13.45 -3.11 25.87
C GLY A 38 -14.66 -2.50 25.15
N LYS A 39 -14.83 -1.17 25.19
CA LYS A 39 -15.90 -0.47 24.49
C LYS A 39 -15.43 0.01 23.14
N GLU A 40 -16.35 0.06 22.16
CA GLU A 40 -16.08 0.61 20.84
C GLU A 40 -15.62 2.08 20.92
N ASP A 41 -14.69 2.47 20.05
CA ASP A 41 -14.18 3.84 19.94
C ASP A 41 -15.38 4.79 19.68
N PRO A 42 -15.65 5.78 20.57
CA PRO A 42 -16.79 6.66 20.44
C PRO A 42 -16.75 7.51 19.15
N TYR A 43 -15.57 7.67 18.56
CA TYR A 43 -15.38 8.43 17.33
C TYR A 43 -15.65 7.62 16.05
N LEU A 44 -15.83 6.29 16.15
CA LEU A 44 -16.25 5.45 15.01
C LEU A 44 -17.70 5.68 14.56
N LYS A 45 -18.52 6.25 15.44
CA LYS A 45 -19.95 6.52 15.16
C LYS A 45 -20.17 7.89 14.49
N VAL A 46 -19.14 8.72 14.43
CA VAL A 46 -19.19 10.08 13.86
C VAL A 46 -18.38 10.11 12.59
N GLY A 47 -18.98 10.42 11.47
CA GLY A 47 -18.28 10.55 10.20
C GLY A 47 -19.22 10.71 9.01
N ALA A 48 -18.99 11.74 8.21
CA ALA A 48 -19.75 11.98 6.99
C ALA A 48 -19.34 10.99 5.87
N VAL A 49 -20.29 10.62 5.02
CA VAL A 49 -20.03 9.92 3.77
C VAL A 49 -19.19 10.84 2.87
N ASN A 50 -18.14 10.30 2.23
CA ASN A 50 -17.22 11.06 1.39
C ASN A 50 -17.94 11.66 0.16
N LYS A 51 -18.50 12.86 0.32
CA LYS A 51 -19.06 13.66 -0.77
C LYS A 51 -18.18 14.89 -0.99
N ARG A 52 -17.41 14.91 -2.08
CA ARG A 52 -16.48 16.00 -2.42
C ARG A 52 -17.11 17.38 -2.52
N SER A 53 -18.43 17.46 -2.82
CA SER A 53 -19.19 18.70 -3.01
C SER A 53 -19.82 19.26 -1.74
N ALA A 54 -19.78 18.55 -0.62
CA ALA A 54 -20.36 18.99 0.63
C ALA A 54 -19.27 19.60 1.54
N LYS A 55 -19.54 20.78 2.13
CA LYS A 55 -18.72 21.29 3.24
C LYS A 55 -18.81 20.27 4.38
N ALA A 56 -17.66 19.79 4.83
CA ALA A 56 -17.61 18.88 5.95
C ALA A 56 -18.19 19.57 7.19
N LYS A 57 -19.28 19.02 7.69
CA LYS A 57 -19.87 19.42 8.99
C LYS A 57 -19.24 18.65 10.15
N GLU A 58 -18.44 17.63 9.84
CA GLU A 58 -17.84 16.71 10.80
C GLU A 58 -16.33 16.62 10.58
N ASP A 59 -15.59 16.40 11.65
CA ASP A 59 -14.12 16.31 11.64
C ASP A 59 -13.60 15.00 11.00
N TYR A 60 -14.47 14.06 10.70
CA TYR A 60 -14.13 12.74 10.19
C TYR A 60 -14.90 12.40 8.92
N VAL A 61 -14.23 11.68 8.02
CA VAL A 61 -14.83 11.16 6.79
C VAL A 61 -14.49 9.68 6.63
N TRP A 62 -15.50 8.90 6.26
CA TRP A 62 -15.33 7.50 5.90
C TRP A 62 -14.90 7.40 4.43
N ALA A 63 -13.68 6.87 4.21
CA ALA A 63 -13.20 6.55 2.88
C ALA A 63 -13.69 5.17 2.42
N LEU A 64 -13.83 4.24 3.37
CA LEU A 64 -14.37 2.89 3.18
C LEU A 64 -15.27 2.55 4.35
N GLN A 65 -16.34 1.82 4.09
CA GLN A 65 -17.24 1.31 5.12
C GLN A 65 -17.65 -0.13 4.80
N ASP A 66 -17.43 -1.02 5.75
CA ASP A 66 -17.89 -2.40 5.78
C ASP A 66 -17.64 -3.18 4.48
N ILE A 67 -16.41 -3.13 3.97
CA ILE A 67 -16.01 -3.84 2.75
C ILE A 67 -15.73 -5.30 3.09
N ASN A 68 -16.40 -6.19 2.36
CA ASN A 68 -16.30 -7.63 2.52
C ASN A 68 -16.16 -8.29 1.15
N PHE A 69 -15.14 -9.10 0.93
CA PHE A 69 -14.99 -9.98 -0.24
C PHE A 69 -13.86 -11.00 -0.04
N GLU A 70 -13.87 -12.02 -0.89
CA GLU A 70 -12.83 -13.04 -0.95
C GLU A 70 -12.32 -13.15 -2.39
N VAL A 71 -11.04 -13.52 -2.54
CA VAL A 71 -10.41 -13.76 -3.84
C VAL A 71 -9.76 -15.13 -3.82
N GLU A 72 -10.04 -15.92 -4.86
CA GLU A 72 -9.48 -17.25 -5.04
C GLU A 72 -8.15 -17.22 -5.80
N LYS A 73 -7.36 -18.26 -5.65
CA LYS A 73 -6.09 -18.39 -6.38
C LYS A 73 -6.33 -18.41 -7.89
N GLY A 74 -5.62 -17.54 -8.63
CA GLY A 74 -5.76 -17.38 -10.08
C GLY A 74 -6.94 -16.50 -10.52
N GLU A 75 -7.68 -15.92 -9.58
CA GLU A 75 -8.76 -14.98 -9.88
C GLU A 75 -8.22 -13.57 -10.18
N VAL A 76 -8.87 -12.87 -11.12
CA VAL A 76 -8.64 -11.46 -11.42
C VAL A 76 -9.84 -10.66 -10.95
N LEU A 77 -9.63 -9.84 -9.92
CA LEU A 77 -10.67 -8.97 -9.34
C LEU A 77 -10.51 -7.54 -9.82
N GLY A 78 -11.53 -7.01 -10.52
CA GLY A 78 -11.60 -5.60 -10.92
C GLY A 78 -12.33 -4.74 -9.89
N ILE A 79 -11.70 -3.63 -9.45
CA ILE A 79 -12.31 -2.66 -8.53
C ILE A 79 -12.73 -1.41 -9.30
N ILE A 80 -14.03 -1.20 -9.47
CA ILE A 80 -14.62 -0.13 -10.26
C ILE A 80 -15.38 0.83 -9.33
N GLY A 81 -15.35 2.12 -9.66
CA GLY A 81 -16.09 3.13 -8.91
C GLY A 81 -15.72 4.55 -9.33
N LYS A 82 -16.53 5.53 -8.92
CA LYS A 82 -16.31 6.96 -9.18
C LYS A 82 -15.02 7.46 -8.50
N ASN A 83 -14.49 8.61 -8.98
CA ASN A 83 -13.38 9.27 -8.28
C ASN A 83 -13.80 9.67 -6.85
N GLY A 84 -12.97 9.28 -5.87
CA GLY A 84 -13.27 9.48 -4.45
C GLY A 84 -14.07 8.35 -3.78
N ALA A 85 -14.42 7.27 -4.49
CA ALA A 85 -15.12 6.11 -3.92
C ALA A 85 -14.26 5.23 -2.99
N GLY A 86 -12.99 5.59 -2.75
CA GLY A 86 -12.12 4.84 -1.84
C GLY A 86 -11.25 3.76 -2.50
N LYS A 87 -11.30 3.59 -3.84
CA LYS A 87 -10.52 2.55 -4.54
C LYS A 87 -9.03 2.56 -4.16
N SER A 88 -8.36 3.70 -4.31
CA SER A 88 -6.94 3.84 -3.95
C SER A 88 -6.68 3.64 -2.46
N THR A 89 -7.64 3.94 -1.59
CA THR A 89 -7.55 3.67 -0.16
C THR A 89 -7.60 2.17 0.11
N LEU A 90 -8.49 1.45 -0.57
CA LEU A 90 -8.58 0.00 -0.46
C LEU A 90 -7.30 -0.67 -0.95
N LEU A 91 -6.78 -0.26 -2.13
CA LEU A 91 -5.52 -0.78 -2.66
C LEU A 91 -4.33 -0.53 -1.72
N LYS A 92 -4.24 0.67 -1.11
CA LYS A 92 -3.21 0.98 -0.10
C LYS A 92 -3.33 0.11 1.16
N ILE A 93 -4.54 -0.25 1.56
CA ILE A 93 -4.77 -1.16 2.69
C ILE A 93 -4.34 -2.58 2.32
N LEU A 94 -4.68 -3.06 1.12
CA LEU A 94 -4.24 -4.35 0.60
C LEU A 94 -2.72 -4.45 0.50
N SER A 95 -2.08 -3.38 0.04
CA SER A 95 -0.61 -3.27 -0.07
C SER A 95 0.08 -3.02 1.28
N ARG A 96 -0.65 -2.99 2.39
CA ARG A 96 -0.14 -2.73 3.76
C ARG A 96 0.55 -1.37 3.95
N VAL A 97 0.34 -0.42 3.03
CA VAL A 97 0.82 0.97 3.12
C VAL A 97 0.08 1.72 4.22
N THR A 98 -1.19 1.40 4.43
CA THR A 98 -1.99 1.95 5.54
C THR A 98 -2.83 0.87 6.18
N SER A 99 -3.03 0.96 7.49
CA SER A 99 -3.88 0.02 8.23
C SER A 99 -5.35 0.41 8.09
N PRO A 100 -6.29 -0.54 8.11
CA PRO A 100 -7.71 -0.25 8.26
C PRO A 100 -8.00 0.35 9.63
N THR A 101 -9.13 1.04 9.76
CA THR A 101 -9.64 1.53 11.05
C THR A 101 -10.34 0.40 11.81
N THR A 102 -11.14 -0.40 11.08
CA THR A 102 -11.79 -1.61 11.61
C THR A 102 -11.70 -2.73 10.59
N GLY A 103 -11.96 -3.95 11.02
CA GLY A 103 -11.95 -5.15 10.20
C GLY A 103 -10.58 -5.82 10.10
N SER A 104 -10.48 -6.87 9.31
CA SER A 104 -9.27 -7.67 9.15
C SER A 104 -9.04 -8.10 7.72
N ILE A 105 -7.75 -8.26 7.35
CA ILE A 105 -7.31 -8.84 6.09
C ILE A 105 -6.53 -10.11 6.39
N LYS A 106 -6.97 -11.20 5.81
CA LYS A 106 -6.28 -12.48 5.88
C LYS A 106 -5.75 -12.82 4.49
N THR A 107 -4.45 -13.10 4.40
CA THR A 107 -3.79 -13.43 3.12
C THR A 107 -2.98 -14.70 3.26
N LYS A 108 -2.96 -15.50 2.20
CA LYS A 108 -2.01 -16.60 2.03
C LYS A 108 -1.02 -16.19 0.96
N GLY A 109 0.28 -16.25 1.29
CA GLY A 109 1.35 -15.88 0.38
C GLY A 109 1.74 -14.39 0.41
N ARG A 110 2.59 -14.02 -0.55
CA ARG A 110 3.18 -12.69 -0.67
C ARG A 110 2.30 -11.77 -1.51
N ILE A 111 2.05 -10.57 -0.98
CA ILE A 111 1.41 -9.49 -1.74
C ILE A 111 2.51 -8.57 -2.29
N ALA A 112 2.44 -8.28 -3.59
CA ALA A 112 3.21 -7.20 -4.20
C ALA A 112 2.27 -6.14 -4.77
N SER A 113 2.71 -4.89 -4.70
CA SER A 113 1.95 -3.75 -5.23
C SER A 113 2.77 -2.97 -6.23
N LEU A 114 2.24 -2.79 -7.43
CA LEU A 114 2.82 -1.93 -8.45
C LEU A 114 2.44 -0.45 -8.27
N LEU A 115 1.56 -0.12 -7.32
CA LEU A 115 1.18 1.26 -7.02
C LEU A 115 2.36 2.13 -6.58
N GLU A 116 3.41 1.50 -6.08
CA GLU A 116 4.59 2.16 -5.50
C GLU A 116 5.88 1.88 -6.27
N VAL A 117 5.76 1.47 -7.55
CA VAL A 117 6.94 1.24 -8.40
C VAL A 117 7.80 2.50 -8.45
N GLY A 118 9.07 2.35 -8.05
CA GLY A 118 10.04 3.45 -7.98
C GLY A 118 10.00 4.29 -6.71
N THR A 119 9.08 4.03 -5.78
CA THR A 119 9.18 4.59 -4.44
C THR A 119 10.32 3.90 -3.67
N GLY A 120 11.02 4.64 -2.84
CA GLY A 120 12.12 4.09 -2.02
C GLY A 120 13.49 4.07 -2.69
N PHE A 121 13.65 4.53 -3.92
CA PHE A 121 14.98 4.72 -4.51
C PHE A 121 15.74 5.80 -3.75
N HIS A 122 16.96 5.46 -3.31
CA HIS A 122 17.84 6.41 -2.66
C HIS A 122 18.75 7.08 -3.70
N PRO A 123 18.75 8.40 -3.83
CA PRO A 123 19.44 9.09 -4.91
C PRO A 123 20.97 8.92 -4.88
N GLU A 124 21.56 8.75 -3.71
CA GLU A 124 23.02 8.60 -3.54
C GLU A 124 23.52 7.16 -3.79
N LEU A 125 22.62 6.18 -3.75
CA LEU A 125 22.97 4.77 -4.03
C LEU A 125 23.03 4.53 -5.53
N THR A 126 23.88 3.58 -5.93
CA THR A 126 24.01 3.08 -7.30
C THR A 126 22.72 2.40 -7.76
N GLY A 127 22.58 2.16 -9.07
CA GLY A 127 21.47 1.36 -9.62
C GLY A 127 21.41 -0.02 -8.97
N LYS A 128 22.56 -0.68 -8.85
CA LYS A 128 22.66 -2.02 -8.22
C LYS A 128 22.21 -2.03 -6.77
N GLU A 129 22.66 -1.06 -5.97
CA GLU A 129 22.23 -0.93 -4.56
C GLU A 129 20.74 -0.62 -4.44
N ASN A 130 20.20 0.19 -5.35
CA ASN A 130 18.77 0.47 -5.41
C ASN A 130 17.94 -0.75 -5.82
N ILE A 131 18.45 -1.66 -6.64
CA ILE A 131 17.79 -2.97 -6.92
C ILE A 131 17.61 -3.74 -5.61
N TYR A 132 18.65 -3.85 -4.78
CA TYR A 132 18.55 -4.53 -3.48
C TYR A 132 17.59 -3.80 -2.53
N LEU A 133 17.69 -2.48 -2.44
CA LEU A 133 16.84 -1.68 -1.57
C LEU A 133 15.35 -1.80 -1.98
N ASN A 134 15.06 -1.59 -3.26
CA ASN A 134 13.69 -1.64 -3.77
C ASN A 134 13.11 -3.06 -3.74
N GLY A 135 13.92 -4.08 -4.11
CA GLY A 135 13.51 -5.48 -3.99
C GLY A 135 13.15 -5.87 -2.56
N ALA A 136 13.93 -5.41 -1.57
CA ALA A 136 13.63 -5.65 -0.15
C ALA A 136 12.34 -4.94 0.30
N ILE A 137 12.10 -3.70 -0.14
CA ILE A 137 10.85 -2.96 0.12
C ILE A 137 9.65 -3.72 -0.47
N LEU A 138 9.80 -4.29 -1.66
CA LEU A 138 8.77 -5.08 -2.33
C LEU A 138 8.65 -6.52 -1.78
N GLY A 139 9.45 -6.88 -0.75
CA GLY A 139 9.36 -8.15 -0.04
C GLY A 139 10.23 -9.28 -0.58
N MET A 140 11.21 -8.99 -1.44
CA MET A 140 12.22 -9.98 -1.86
C MET A 140 13.29 -10.15 -0.77
N THR A 141 13.77 -11.37 -0.61
CA THR A 141 14.98 -11.63 0.19
C THR A 141 16.23 -11.24 -0.59
N LYS A 142 17.33 -10.98 0.12
CA LYS A 142 18.63 -10.72 -0.52
C LYS A 142 19.07 -11.86 -1.45
N ALA A 143 18.78 -13.10 -1.07
CA ALA A 143 19.12 -14.28 -1.87
C ALA A 143 18.33 -14.30 -3.18
N GLU A 144 17.01 -14.05 -3.14
CA GLU A 144 16.17 -13.96 -4.34
C GLU A 144 16.68 -12.87 -5.29
N ILE A 145 16.99 -11.69 -4.75
CA ILE A 145 17.52 -10.58 -5.56
C ILE A 145 18.86 -10.97 -6.19
N SER A 146 19.78 -11.59 -5.43
CA SER A 146 21.09 -11.97 -5.93
C SER A 146 21.02 -12.98 -7.07
N VAL A 147 20.06 -13.88 -7.07
CA VAL A 147 19.85 -14.85 -8.15
C VAL A 147 19.32 -14.17 -9.41
N LYS A 148 18.51 -13.14 -9.28
CA LYS A 148 17.81 -12.47 -10.39
C LYS A 148 18.48 -11.16 -10.83
N ILE A 149 19.58 -10.75 -10.20
CA ILE A 149 20.13 -9.41 -10.36
C ILE A 149 20.56 -9.12 -11.79
N ASP A 150 21.18 -10.07 -12.45
CA ASP A 150 21.67 -9.89 -13.83
C ASP A 150 20.50 -9.77 -14.82
N GLU A 151 19.44 -10.56 -14.63
CA GLU A 151 18.20 -10.49 -15.43
C GLU A 151 17.49 -9.15 -15.21
N ILE A 152 17.43 -8.66 -13.95
CA ILE A 152 16.84 -7.35 -13.62
C ILE A 152 17.61 -6.22 -14.31
N ILE A 153 18.94 -6.28 -14.28
CA ILE A 153 19.81 -5.28 -14.90
C ILE A 153 19.59 -5.26 -16.41
N GLU A 154 19.65 -6.40 -17.07
CA GLU A 154 19.44 -6.57 -18.50
C GLU A 154 18.06 -6.06 -18.91
N PHE A 155 17.00 -6.49 -18.21
CA PHE A 155 15.63 -6.04 -18.48
C PHE A 155 15.45 -4.53 -18.34
N SER A 156 16.17 -3.89 -17.41
CA SER A 156 16.11 -2.44 -17.22
C SER A 156 16.75 -1.66 -18.37
N GLY A 157 17.69 -2.24 -19.11
CA GLY A 157 18.54 -1.58 -20.10
C GLY A 157 19.39 -0.45 -19.49
N CYS A 158 19.84 -0.65 -18.25
CA CYS A 158 20.65 0.32 -17.51
C CYS A 158 22.06 -0.19 -17.18
N GLU A 159 22.54 -1.25 -17.87
CA GLU A 159 23.80 -1.96 -17.59
C GLU A 159 24.99 -0.99 -17.52
N MET A 160 25.07 -0.08 -18.48
CA MET A 160 26.17 0.90 -18.59
C MET A 160 26.26 1.82 -17.35
N TYR A 161 25.14 2.03 -16.67
CA TYR A 161 25.03 2.98 -15.56
C TYR A 161 24.83 2.30 -14.21
N ILE A 162 24.85 0.98 -14.15
CA ILE A 162 24.39 0.24 -12.96
C ILE A 162 25.19 0.57 -11.70
N ASP A 163 26.46 0.88 -11.83
CA ASP A 163 27.35 1.29 -10.73
C ASP A 163 27.37 2.82 -10.51
N THR A 164 26.51 3.56 -11.23
CA THR A 164 26.38 5.02 -11.09
C THR A 164 25.25 5.37 -10.11
N PRO A 165 25.41 6.39 -9.24
CA PRO A 165 24.34 6.86 -8.36
C PRO A 165 23.07 7.28 -9.13
N VAL A 166 21.91 6.84 -8.65
CA VAL A 166 20.61 7.03 -9.33
C VAL A 166 20.21 8.50 -9.47
N LYS A 167 20.80 9.42 -8.68
CA LYS A 167 20.62 10.86 -8.89
C LYS A 167 21.06 11.34 -10.28
N ARG A 168 21.95 10.60 -10.96
CA ARG A 168 22.41 10.89 -12.33
C ARG A 168 21.57 10.24 -13.41
N TYR A 169 20.58 9.39 -13.03
CA TYR A 169 19.70 8.75 -13.98
C TYR A 169 18.65 9.72 -14.50
N SER A 170 18.27 9.56 -15.76
CA SER A 170 17.07 10.23 -16.28
C SER A 170 15.82 9.68 -15.58
N SER A 171 14.70 10.41 -15.67
CA SER A 171 13.42 9.94 -15.14
C SER A 171 13.00 8.58 -15.75
N GLY A 172 13.21 8.40 -17.06
CA GLY A 172 12.92 7.16 -17.74
C GLY A 172 13.79 5.98 -17.28
N MET A 173 15.09 6.20 -17.02
CA MET A 173 15.97 5.16 -16.48
C MET A 173 15.51 4.71 -15.08
N ARG A 174 15.13 5.66 -14.22
CA ARG A 174 14.62 5.33 -12.89
C ARG A 174 13.34 4.49 -12.95
N VAL A 175 12.40 4.87 -13.82
CA VAL A 175 11.15 4.13 -14.00
C VAL A 175 11.42 2.72 -14.56
N ARG A 176 12.31 2.59 -15.58
CA ARG A 176 12.65 1.28 -16.13
C ARG A 176 13.32 0.38 -15.11
N LEU A 177 14.28 0.89 -14.33
CA LEU A 177 14.95 0.12 -13.28
C LEU A 177 13.96 -0.35 -12.21
N ALA A 178 13.06 0.53 -11.75
CA ALA A 178 12.04 0.20 -10.77
C ALA A 178 11.05 -0.85 -11.30
N PHE A 179 10.63 -0.70 -12.56
CA PHE A 179 9.76 -1.66 -13.21
C PHE A 179 10.45 -3.02 -13.42
N ALA A 180 11.75 -3.03 -13.74
CA ALA A 180 12.53 -4.25 -13.85
C ALA A 180 12.53 -5.04 -12.53
N VAL A 181 12.75 -4.39 -11.40
CA VAL A 181 12.66 -5.04 -10.08
C VAL A 181 11.27 -5.61 -9.86
N ALA A 182 10.23 -4.81 -10.14
CA ALA A 182 8.84 -5.23 -9.94
C ALA A 182 8.42 -6.39 -10.86
N ALA A 183 8.92 -6.44 -12.10
CA ALA A 183 8.63 -7.49 -13.06
C ALA A 183 9.22 -8.86 -12.65
N HIS A 184 10.31 -8.85 -11.86
CA HIS A 184 10.96 -10.06 -11.36
C HIS A 184 10.47 -10.50 -9.97
N LEU A 185 9.44 -9.81 -9.43
CA LEU A 185 8.70 -10.30 -8.28
C LEU A 185 7.89 -11.54 -8.67
N GLU A 186 7.82 -12.49 -7.78
CA GLU A 186 6.93 -13.66 -7.90
C GLU A 186 5.91 -13.61 -6.75
N PRO A 187 4.92 -12.71 -6.83
CA PRO A 187 3.91 -12.60 -5.79
C PRO A 187 2.80 -13.64 -5.97
N ASP A 188 2.20 -14.06 -4.87
CA ASP A 188 0.96 -14.84 -4.89
C ASP A 188 -0.25 -13.96 -5.20
N ILE A 189 -0.18 -12.68 -4.79
CA ILE A 189 -1.20 -11.65 -5.01
C ILE A 189 -0.55 -10.40 -5.56
N LEU A 190 -0.97 -9.96 -6.74
CA LEU A 190 -0.49 -8.74 -7.38
C LEU A 190 -1.58 -7.65 -7.33
N VAL A 191 -1.23 -6.48 -6.80
CA VAL A 191 -2.08 -5.28 -6.76
C VAL A 191 -1.55 -4.25 -7.77
N ILE A 192 -2.40 -3.85 -8.72
CA ILE A 192 -2.07 -2.94 -9.84
C ILE A 192 -2.88 -1.66 -9.76
#